data_1f00996f8d4820e0c2edb57da6fdec43
#
_entry.id   1f00996f8d4820e0c2edb57da6fdec43
#
_cell.length_a   1.000
_cell.length_b   1.000
_cell.length_c   1.000
_cell.angle_alpha   90.00
_cell.angle_beta   90.00
_cell.angle_gamma   90.00
#
_symmetry.space_group_name_H-M   'P 1'
#
loop_
_entity.id
_entity.type
_entity.pdbx_description
1 polymer ?
#
loop_
_entity_poly.entity_id
_entity_poly.type
_entity_poly.pdbx_seq_one_letter_code
_entity_poly.pdbx_strand_id
1 'polypeptide(L)'
;MKTQIDHLVVMASSLEAGVEWCENTLGITPGSGGEHEKYGTHNRLFKIATPAYPLAYFEIIAINPKASIPPRAQVTRWFDMDDKVLQKAVAQEPRLIHFVSSTDDIKAARHVLRTQGIERGQVVHASRKSGKGTLHWQITVREDGERLFNGTLPTLIQWGKPDASDSLRLHPRNSLPRSGVSLQS
;
A
#
# COMPACT_ATOMS: atom_id res chain seq x y z
N MET A 1 -16.22 14.64 2.44
CA MET A 1 -15.28 13.51 2.33
C MET A 1 -14.70 13.51 0.93
N LYS A 2 -13.39 13.64 0.82
CA LYS A 2 -12.65 13.56 -0.44
C LYS A 2 -11.86 12.26 -0.47
N THR A 3 -11.85 11.61 -1.64
CA THR A 3 -11.05 10.42 -1.90
C THR A 3 -10.27 10.61 -3.19
N GLN A 4 -9.05 10.11 -3.23
CA GLN A 4 -8.21 10.13 -4.43
C GLN A 4 -7.26 8.94 -4.42
N ILE A 5 -6.72 8.57 -5.57
CA ILE A 5 -5.68 7.54 -5.64
C ILE A 5 -4.48 7.98 -4.81
N ASP A 6 -4.03 7.11 -3.92
CA ASP A 6 -2.85 7.29 -3.07
C ASP A 6 -1.66 6.51 -3.63
N HIS A 7 -1.83 5.22 -3.90
CA HIS A 7 -0.77 4.44 -4.53
C HIS A 7 -1.29 3.21 -5.28
N LEU A 8 -0.49 2.78 -6.23
CA LEU A 8 -0.65 1.53 -6.97
C LEU A 8 0.23 0.47 -6.32
N VAL A 9 -0.27 -0.75 -6.22
CA VAL A 9 0.40 -1.87 -5.54
C VAL A 9 0.75 -2.95 -6.54
N VAL A 10 2.03 -3.14 -6.81
CA VAL A 10 2.57 -4.23 -7.61
C VAL A 10 3.18 -5.28 -6.68
N MET A 11 2.69 -6.49 -6.73
CA MET A 11 3.29 -7.62 -6.01
C MET A 11 4.37 -8.28 -6.86
N ALA A 12 5.48 -8.57 -6.22
CA ALA A 12 6.58 -9.36 -6.77
C ALA A 12 6.86 -10.59 -5.89
N SER A 13 7.55 -11.59 -6.45
CA SER A 13 7.96 -12.80 -5.71
C SER A 13 9.02 -12.50 -4.66
N SER A 14 9.88 -11.50 -4.92
CA SER A 14 10.81 -10.91 -3.95
C SER A 14 10.99 -9.42 -4.28
N LEU A 15 11.60 -8.63 -3.36
CA LEU A 15 11.91 -7.23 -3.66
C LEU A 15 12.95 -7.11 -4.77
N GLU A 16 13.92 -8.00 -4.82
CA GLU A 16 14.95 -8.04 -5.85
C GLU A 16 14.32 -8.24 -7.24
N ALA A 17 13.46 -9.24 -7.39
CA ALA A 17 12.73 -9.48 -8.65
C ALA A 17 11.84 -8.29 -9.04
N GLY A 18 11.20 -7.65 -8.04
CA GLY A 18 10.39 -6.46 -8.28
C GLY A 18 11.20 -5.23 -8.71
N VAL A 19 12.39 -5.03 -8.14
CA VAL A 19 13.32 -3.96 -8.54
C VAL A 19 13.81 -4.20 -9.95
N GLU A 20 14.31 -5.38 -10.26
CA GLU A 20 14.78 -5.75 -11.59
C GLU A 20 13.70 -5.55 -12.66
N TRP A 21 12.49 -6.01 -12.40
CA TRP A 21 11.35 -5.78 -13.28
C TRP A 21 11.09 -4.28 -13.49
N CYS A 22 11.11 -3.49 -12.42
CA CYS A 22 10.87 -2.05 -12.50
C CYS A 22 11.93 -1.33 -13.35
N GLU A 23 13.19 -1.69 -13.17
CA GLU A 23 14.31 -1.14 -13.95
C GLU A 23 14.21 -1.52 -15.42
N ASN A 24 13.90 -2.79 -15.70
CA ASN A 24 13.81 -3.29 -17.08
C ASN A 24 12.57 -2.79 -17.83
N THR A 25 11.44 -2.62 -17.13
CA THR A 25 10.15 -2.29 -17.75
C THR A 25 9.88 -0.79 -17.76
N LEU A 26 10.23 -0.08 -16.68
CA LEU A 26 9.92 1.34 -16.49
C LEU A 26 11.16 2.23 -16.54
N GLY A 27 12.37 1.67 -16.51
CA GLY A 27 13.63 2.42 -16.45
C GLY A 27 13.83 3.15 -15.11
N ILE A 28 13.21 2.66 -14.03
CA ILE A 28 13.22 3.32 -12.72
C ILE A 28 13.81 2.41 -11.67
N THR A 29 14.84 2.87 -10.95
CA THR A 29 15.29 2.24 -9.72
C THR A 29 14.43 2.75 -8.55
N PRO A 30 13.56 1.91 -7.96
CA PRO A 30 12.72 2.34 -6.85
C PRO A 30 13.55 2.61 -5.58
N GLY A 31 13.15 3.63 -4.85
CA GLY A 31 13.77 3.99 -3.57
C GLY A 31 13.44 3.01 -2.45
N SER A 32 14.14 3.18 -1.31
CA SER A 32 13.86 2.39 -0.12
C SER A 32 12.44 2.62 0.39
N GLY A 33 11.81 1.54 0.80
CA GLY A 33 10.51 1.55 1.45
C GLY A 33 10.63 1.25 2.95
N GLY A 34 9.88 0.25 3.40
CA GLY A 34 9.89 -0.20 4.79
C GLY A 34 9.36 -1.61 4.95
N GLU A 35 9.28 -2.03 6.19
CA GLU A 35 8.70 -3.30 6.58
C GLU A 35 7.33 -3.11 7.21
N HIS A 36 6.43 -4.04 6.95
CA HIS A 36 5.12 -4.13 7.56
C HIS A 36 5.12 -5.36 8.47
N GLU A 37 5.71 -5.21 9.65
CA GLU A 37 5.97 -6.30 10.59
C GLU A 37 4.72 -7.15 10.86
N LYS A 38 3.57 -6.50 11.08
CA LYS A 38 2.29 -7.16 11.33
C LYS A 38 1.87 -8.13 10.21
N TYR A 39 2.17 -7.77 8.96
CA TYR A 39 1.75 -8.52 7.77
C TYR A 39 2.89 -9.31 7.13
N GLY A 40 4.11 -9.22 7.67
CA GLY A 40 5.28 -9.91 7.14
C GLY A 40 5.58 -9.58 5.69
N THR A 41 5.41 -8.31 5.32
CA THR A 41 5.70 -7.80 3.97
C THR A 41 6.69 -6.65 4.04
N HIS A 42 7.32 -6.35 2.91
CA HIS A 42 8.22 -5.22 2.76
C HIS A 42 8.07 -4.62 1.36
N ASN A 43 8.54 -3.38 1.17
CA ASN A 43 8.30 -2.67 -0.08
C ASN A 43 9.47 -1.82 -0.57
N ARG A 44 9.40 -1.45 -1.87
CA ARG A 44 10.16 -0.41 -2.54
C ARG A 44 9.18 0.56 -3.19
N LEU A 45 9.55 1.83 -3.24
CA LEU A 45 8.63 2.90 -3.60
C LEU A 45 9.26 3.89 -4.57
N PHE A 46 8.46 4.47 -5.47
CA PHE A 46 8.82 5.66 -6.21
C PHE A 46 7.61 6.56 -6.48
N LYS A 47 7.87 7.82 -6.75
CA LYS A 47 6.83 8.85 -6.89
C LYS A 47 6.27 8.86 -8.31
N ILE A 48 4.91 8.85 -8.41
CA ILE A 48 4.16 9.03 -9.66
C ILE A 48 3.18 10.22 -9.56
N ALA A 49 3.40 11.12 -8.59
CA ALA A 49 2.50 12.22 -8.29
C ALA A 49 2.42 13.27 -9.39
N THR A 50 1.22 13.79 -9.61
CA THR A 50 0.89 14.93 -10.47
C THR A 50 0.09 15.97 -9.69
N PRO A 51 -0.17 17.16 -10.23
CA PRO A 51 -1.07 18.13 -9.60
C PRO A 51 -2.46 17.57 -9.30
N ALA A 52 -2.99 16.68 -10.16
CA ALA A 52 -4.28 16.02 -9.96
C ALA A 52 -4.22 14.95 -8.86
N TYR A 53 -3.10 14.27 -8.71
CA TYR A 53 -2.86 13.19 -7.75
C TYR A 53 -1.60 13.48 -6.90
N PRO A 54 -1.63 14.48 -6.02
CA PRO A 54 -0.43 14.99 -5.35
C PRO A 54 0.20 14.03 -4.34
N LEU A 55 -0.53 12.97 -3.94
CA LEU A 55 -0.04 11.96 -3.01
C LEU A 55 0.52 10.72 -3.73
N ALA A 56 0.26 10.56 -5.03
CA ALA A 56 0.43 9.31 -5.74
C ALA A 56 1.88 8.80 -5.76
N TYR A 57 2.03 7.53 -5.36
CA TYR A 57 3.28 6.79 -5.49
C TYR A 57 3.02 5.36 -5.98
N PHE A 58 4.09 4.70 -6.39
CA PHE A 58 4.07 3.32 -6.84
C PHE A 58 4.75 2.46 -5.77
N GLU A 59 4.12 1.38 -5.38
CA GLU A 59 4.61 0.44 -4.40
C GLU A 59 4.90 -0.90 -5.05
N ILE A 60 6.12 -1.37 -4.91
CA ILE A 60 6.51 -2.76 -5.18
C ILE A 60 6.57 -3.47 -3.85
N ILE A 61 5.68 -4.45 -3.64
CA ILE A 61 5.56 -5.18 -2.38
C ILE A 61 5.89 -6.65 -2.57
N ALA A 62 6.53 -7.24 -1.58
CA ALA A 62 6.82 -8.66 -1.53
C ALA A 62 6.61 -9.22 -0.11
N ILE A 63 6.45 -10.53 0.00
CA ILE A 63 6.50 -11.24 1.28
C ILE A 63 7.95 -11.16 1.79
N ASN A 64 8.13 -10.70 3.03
CA ASN A 64 9.45 -10.62 3.65
C ASN A 64 9.83 -12.00 4.21
N PRO A 65 10.83 -12.69 3.64
CA PRO A 65 11.25 -14.02 4.10
C PRO A 65 11.89 -13.99 5.49
N LYS A 66 12.29 -12.80 5.97
CA LYS A 66 12.90 -12.60 7.30
C LYS A 66 11.88 -12.20 8.36
N ALA A 67 10.62 -11.98 7.97
CA ALA A 67 9.59 -11.59 8.92
C ALA A 67 9.26 -12.75 9.87
N SER A 68 9.45 -12.51 11.15
CA SER A 68 9.04 -13.43 12.21
C SER A 68 7.58 -13.17 12.57
N ILE A 69 6.64 -13.79 11.83
CA ILE A 69 5.23 -13.76 12.24
C ILE A 69 5.07 -14.80 13.34
N PRO A 70 4.62 -14.41 14.55
CA PRO A 70 4.43 -15.37 15.62
C PRO A 70 3.45 -16.49 15.17
N PRO A 71 3.75 -17.77 15.45
CA PRO A 71 2.90 -18.90 15.03
C PRO A 71 1.45 -18.84 15.54
N ARG A 72 1.19 -18.04 16.60
CA ARG A 72 -0.14 -17.82 17.17
C ARG A 72 -0.91 -16.66 16.53
N ALA A 73 -0.25 -15.81 15.78
CA ALA A 73 -0.89 -14.76 15.01
C ALA A 73 -1.27 -15.38 13.65
N GLN A 74 -2.48 -15.92 13.55
CA GLN A 74 -3.11 -16.20 12.25
C GLN A 74 -3.41 -14.87 11.55
N VAL A 75 -2.37 -14.16 11.13
CA VAL A 75 -2.51 -12.93 10.38
C VAL A 75 -2.48 -13.30 8.91
N THR A 76 -3.62 -13.23 8.27
CA THR A 76 -3.71 -13.28 6.81
C THR A 76 -3.08 -12.01 6.26
N ARG A 77 -2.19 -12.15 5.27
CA ARG A 77 -1.60 -10.99 4.59
C ARG A 77 -2.67 -10.27 3.77
N TRP A 78 -2.55 -8.96 3.73
CA TRP A 78 -3.41 -8.13 2.89
C TRP A 78 -3.23 -8.42 1.40
N PHE A 79 -4.23 -7.96 0.59
CA PHE A 79 -4.19 -7.98 -0.88
C PHE A 79 -4.08 -9.37 -1.50
N ASP A 80 -4.66 -10.40 -0.84
CA ASP A 80 -4.59 -11.81 -1.26
C ASP A 80 -3.17 -12.35 -1.40
N MET A 81 -2.18 -11.75 -0.72
CA MET A 81 -0.77 -12.14 -0.88
C MET A 81 -0.48 -13.58 -0.42
N ASP A 82 -1.40 -14.20 0.34
CA ASP A 82 -1.31 -15.63 0.72
C ASP A 82 -1.97 -16.58 -0.30
N ASP A 83 -2.68 -16.05 -1.30
CA ASP A 83 -3.30 -16.86 -2.36
C ASP A 83 -2.23 -17.53 -3.24
N LYS A 84 -2.32 -18.85 -3.37
CA LYS A 84 -1.33 -19.67 -4.09
C LYS A 84 -1.36 -19.44 -5.60
N VAL A 85 -2.53 -19.10 -6.16
CA VAL A 85 -2.66 -18.79 -7.60
C VAL A 85 -1.98 -17.48 -7.88
N LEU A 86 -2.21 -16.46 -7.03
CA LEU A 86 -1.54 -15.18 -7.14
C LEU A 86 -0.02 -15.32 -6.96
N GLN A 87 0.44 -16.04 -5.94
CA GLN A 87 1.88 -16.30 -5.73
C GLN A 87 2.53 -16.99 -6.94
N LYS A 88 1.86 -17.97 -7.54
CA LYS A 88 2.35 -18.63 -8.76
C LYS A 88 2.39 -17.67 -9.95
N ALA A 89 1.41 -16.79 -10.08
CA ALA A 89 1.36 -15.82 -11.16
C ALA A 89 2.47 -14.76 -11.04
N VAL A 90 2.72 -14.22 -9.83
CA VAL A 90 3.79 -13.23 -9.60
C VAL A 90 5.19 -13.84 -9.60
N ALA A 91 5.33 -15.17 -9.45
CA ALA A 91 6.59 -15.88 -9.65
C ALA A 91 7.03 -15.87 -11.12
N GLN A 92 6.10 -15.69 -12.05
CA GLN A 92 6.41 -15.53 -13.47
C GLN A 92 6.77 -14.09 -13.81
N GLU A 93 5.99 -13.13 -13.29
CA GLU A 93 6.17 -11.70 -13.54
C GLU A 93 5.48 -10.89 -12.43
N PRO A 94 6.09 -9.79 -11.92
CA PRO A 94 5.43 -8.85 -11.03
C PRO A 94 4.13 -8.31 -11.63
N ARG A 95 3.09 -8.16 -10.79
CA ARG A 95 1.75 -7.78 -11.25
C ARG A 95 1.16 -6.65 -10.44
N LEU A 96 0.49 -5.72 -11.13
CA LEU A 96 -0.42 -4.78 -10.46
C LEU A 96 -1.58 -5.58 -9.87
N ILE A 97 -1.66 -5.63 -8.57
CA ILE A 97 -2.65 -6.44 -7.86
C ILE A 97 -3.74 -5.59 -7.20
N HIS A 98 -3.44 -4.34 -6.86
CA HIS A 98 -4.35 -3.50 -6.10
C HIS A 98 -4.00 -2.02 -6.23
N PHE A 99 -4.89 -1.17 -5.72
CA PHE A 99 -4.61 0.23 -5.47
C PHE A 99 -5.23 0.69 -4.15
N VAL A 100 -4.68 1.75 -3.60
CA VAL A 100 -5.11 2.34 -2.34
C VAL A 100 -5.58 3.76 -2.60
N SER A 101 -6.68 4.17 -1.97
CA SER A 101 -7.20 5.53 -2.04
C SER A 101 -7.10 6.22 -0.69
N SER A 102 -6.54 7.43 -0.68
CA SER A 102 -6.55 8.27 0.50
C SER A 102 -7.91 8.93 0.71
N THR A 103 -8.24 9.15 1.98
CA THR A 103 -9.45 9.86 2.39
C THR A 103 -9.14 10.78 3.57
N ASP A 104 -9.91 11.85 3.72
CA ASP A 104 -9.85 12.78 4.85
C ASP A 104 -10.61 12.27 6.09
N ASP A 105 -11.54 11.31 5.91
CA ASP A 105 -12.27 10.64 7.00
C ASP A 105 -12.52 9.16 6.67
N ILE A 106 -11.63 8.30 7.13
CA ILE A 106 -11.68 6.86 6.86
C ILE A 106 -12.87 6.17 7.54
N LYS A 107 -13.32 6.69 8.69
CA LYS A 107 -14.45 6.11 9.41
C LYS A 107 -15.76 6.41 8.68
N ALA A 108 -15.94 7.65 8.24
CA ALA A 108 -17.10 8.02 7.43
C ALA A 108 -17.10 7.30 6.08
N ALA A 109 -15.94 7.22 5.39
CA ALA A 109 -15.81 6.50 4.13
C ALA A 109 -16.19 5.02 4.27
N ARG A 110 -15.65 4.36 5.30
CA ARG A 110 -16.01 2.96 5.62
C ARG A 110 -17.49 2.81 5.93
N HIS A 111 -18.06 3.73 6.68
CA HIS A 111 -19.50 3.70 7.02
C HIS A 111 -20.38 3.77 5.77
N VAL A 112 -20.09 4.71 4.86
CA VAL A 112 -20.81 4.84 3.58
C VAL A 112 -20.73 3.56 2.75
N LEU A 113 -19.56 2.92 2.64
CA LEU A 113 -19.42 1.64 1.93
C LEU A 113 -20.26 0.53 2.59
N ARG A 114 -20.29 0.46 3.93
CA ARG A 114 -21.11 -0.52 4.65
C ARG A 114 -22.62 -0.34 4.39
N THR A 115 -23.11 0.89 4.26
CA THR A 115 -24.53 1.13 3.91
C THR A 115 -24.88 0.63 2.51
N GLN A 116 -23.87 0.44 1.65
CA GLN A 116 -24.01 -0.17 0.33
C GLN A 116 -23.72 -1.68 0.32
N GLY A 117 -23.62 -2.31 1.49
CA GLY A 117 -23.31 -3.74 1.60
C GLY A 117 -21.82 -4.08 1.37
N ILE A 118 -20.94 -3.10 1.32
CA ILE A 118 -19.50 -3.30 1.05
C ILE A 118 -18.71 -3.24 2.37
N GLU A 119 -18.21 -4.39 2.84
CA GLU A 119 -17.42 -4.46 4.06
C GLU A 119 -15.93 -4.41 3.76
N ARG A 120 -15.31 -3.24 4.05
CA ARG A 120 -13.87 -2.99 3.85
C ARG A 120 -12.98 -3.46 5.01
N GLY A 121 -13.52 -4.18 5.97
CA GLY A 121 -12.79 -4.62 7.16
C GLY A 121 -12.66 -3.53 8.22
N GLN A 122 -11.76 -3.75 9.18
CA GLN A 122 -11.54 -2.83 10.29
C GLN A 122 -10.58 -1.69 9.92
N VAL A 123 -10.72 -0.56 10.61
CA VAL A 123 -9.73 0.51 10.55
C VAL A 123 -8.58 0.15 11.49
N VAL A 124 -7.42 -0.12 10.91
CA VAL A 124 -6.19 -0.46 11.63
C VAL A 124 -5.30 0.77 11.71
N HIS A 125 -4.82 1.07 12.91
CA HIS A 125 -3.81 2.11 13.13
C HIS A 125 -2.42 1.50 12.94
N ALA A 126 -1.60 2.18 12.15
CA ALA A 126 -0.24 1.77 11.89
C ALA A 126 0.73 2.95 12.00
N SER A 127 1.99 2.65 12.25
CA SER A 127 3.04 3.65 12.30
C SER A 127 4.38 3.08 11.86
N ARG A 128 5.25 3.95 11.37
CA ARG A 128 6.63 3.61 11.00
C ARG A 128 7.56 4.71 11.47
N LYS A 129 8.64 4.33 12.17
CA LYS A 129 9.72 5.23 12.53
C LYS A 129 10.59 5.54 11.30
N SER A 130 11.03 6.78 11.19
CA SER A 130 12.02 7.25 10.22
C SER A 130 12.99 8.20 10.91
N GLY A 131 14.12 8.52 10.28
CA GLY A 131 15.05 9.53 10.80
C GLY A 131 14.46 10.94 10.94
N LYS A 132 13.28 11.20 10.36
CA LYS A 132 12.57 12.49 10.41
C LYS A 132 11.39 12.51 11.37
N GLY A 133 11.10 11.37 12.05
CA GLY A 133 9.98 11.22 12.98
C GLY A 133 9.17 9.96 12.73
N THR A 134 8.03 9.82 13.40
CA THR A 134 7.13 8.68 13.24
C THR A 134 5.98 9.03 12.31
N LEU A 135 5.91 8.34 11.18
CA LEU A 135 4.78 8.40 10.27
C LEU A 135 3.63 7.56 10.84
N HIS A 136 2.43 8.12 10.86
CA HIS A 136 1.21 7.45 11.31
C HIS A 136 0.19 7.41 10.18
N TRP A 137 -0.58 6.34 10.12
CA TRP A 137 -1.74 6.23 9.22
C TRP A 137 -2.79 5.29 9.77
N GLN A 138 -3.97 5.40 9.23
CA GLN A 138 -5.07 4.46 9.41
C GLN A 138 -5.36 3.81 8.07
N ILE A 139 -5.65 2.53 8.05
CA ILE A 139 -5.92 1.78 6.83
C ILE A 139 -7.03 0.77 7.08
N THR A 140 -7.93 0.58 6.11
CA THR A 140 -8.95 -0.48 6.20
C THR A 140 -8.31 -1.80 5.79
N VAL A 141 -8.42 -2.82 6.64
CA VAL A 141 -7.91 -4.16 6.35
C VAL A 141 -8.97 -5.19 6.72
N ARG A 142 -9.26 -6.11 5.81
CA ARG A 142 -10.11 -7.26 6.08
C ARG A 142 -9.32 -8.34 6.81
N GLU A 143 -9.98 -9.07 7.69
CA GLU A 143 -9.35 -10.15 8.47
C GLU A 143 -8.92 -11.33 7.59
N ASP A 144 -9.66 -11.57 6.50
CA ASP A 144 -9.34 -12.57 5.48
C ASP A 144 -8.25 -12.12 4.49
N GLY A 145 -7.82 -10.85 4.54
CA GLY A 145 -6.83 -10.27 3.63
C GLY A 145 -7.33 -10.05 2.20
N GLU A 146 -8.59 -10.33 1.91
CA GLU A 146 -9.15 -10.35 0.58
C GLU A 146 -9.24 -8.96 -0.07
N ARG A 147 -8.91 -8.89 -1.37
CA ARG A 147 -9.20 -7.75 -2.23
C ARG A 147 -10.64 -7.88 -2.74
N LEU A 148 -11.46 -6.88 -2.50
CA LEU A 148 -12.82 -6.90 -2.99
C LEU A 148 -12.88 -6.64 -4.51
N PHE A 149 -13.86 -7.30 -5.16
CA PHE A 149 -14.12 -7.18 -6.60
C PHE A 149 -12.87 -7.40 -7.46
N ASN A 150 -12.09 -8.45 -7.17
CA ASN A 150 -10.83 -8.76 -7.86
C ASN A 150 -9.82 -7.59 -7.83
N GLY A 151 -9.80 -6.79 -6.74
CA GLY A 151 -8.89 -5.67 -6.57
C GLY A 151 -9.34 -4.35 -7.17
N THR A 152 -10.52 -4.29 -7.79
CA THR A 152 -11.02 -3.05 -8.42
C THR A 152 -11.66 -2.07 -7.44
N LEU A 153 -11.93 -2.49 -6.19
CA LEU A 153 -12.34 -1.59 -5.12
C LEU A 153 -11.14 -1.29 -4.19
N PRO A 154 -10.74 -0.03 -4.04
CA PRO A 154 -9.53 0.32 -3.29
C PRO A 154 -9.61 0.00 -1.81
N THR A 155 -8.47 -0.27 -1.21
CA THR A 155 -8.26 -0.11 0.22
C THR A 155 -8.26 1.39 0.56
N LEU A 156 -8.81 1.75 1.71
CA LEU A 156 -8.82 3.15 2.15
C LEU A 156 -7.66 3.41 3.11
N ILE A 157 -7.00 4.56 2.95
CA ILE A 157 -5.96 5.03 3.85
C ILE A 157 -6.22 6.48 4.26
N GLN A 158 -5.93 6.79 5.52
CA GLN A 158 -5.90 8.16 6.03
C GLN A 158 -4.56 8.39 6.71
N TRP A 159 -3.83 9.39 6.21
CA TRP A 159 -2.51 9.73 6.72
C TRP A 159 -2.59 10.64 7.94
N GLY A 160 -1.61 10.47 8.85
CA GLY A 160 -1.46 11.28 10.04
C GLY A 160 -2.20 10.74 11.26
N LYS A 161 -2.02 11.47 12.38
CA LYS A 161 -2.86 11.29 13.56
C LYS A 161 -4.15 12.08 13.38
N PRO A 162 -5.28 11.67 13.98
CA PRO A 162 -6.56 12.38 13.87
C PRO A 162 -6.46 13.90 14.23
N ASP A 163 -5.54 14.24 15.14
CA ASP A 163 -5.42 15.59 15.70
C ASP A 163 -4.16 16.35 15.26
N ALA A 164 -3.41 15.84 14.26
CA ALA A 164 -2.15 16.44 13.85
C ALA A 164 -2.30 17.34 12.61
N SER A 165 -2.03 18.63 12.76
CA SER A 165 -2.06 19.64 11.69
C SER A 165 -1.03 19.40 10.57
N ASP A 166 -0.02 18.56 10.78
CA ASP A 166 1.07 18.28 9.83
C ASP A 166 1.14 16.78 9.46
N SER A 167 -0.02 16.20 9.18
CA SER A 167 -0.15 14.77 8.89
C SER A 167 0.59 14.31 7.62
N LEU A 168 0.84 15.21 6.68
CA LEU A 168 1.46 14.90 5.39
C LEU A 168 2.96 15.15 5.33
N ARG A 169 3.58 15.77 6.33
CA ARG A 169 5.01 16.11 6.33
C ARG A 169 5.90 14.88 6.15
N LEU A 170 5.53 13.77 6.78
CA LEU A 170 6.27 12.50 6.73
C LEU A 170 5.73 11.53 5.66
N HIS A 171 4.73 11.95 4.87
CA HIS A 171 4.19 11.13 3.79
C HIS A 171 5.31 10.69 2.83
N PRO A 172 5.29 9.44 2.32
CA PRO A 172 6.31 8.91 1.42
C PRO A 172 6.65 9.82 0.25
N ARG A 173 5.66 10.51 -0.34
CA ARG A 173 5.85 11.44 -1.46
C ARG A 173 6.96 12.48 -1.26
N ASN A 174 7.28 12.83 -0.01
CA ASN A 174 8.25 13.87 0.30
C ASN A 174 9.70 13.39 0.30
N SER A 175 9.90 12.06 0.29
CA SER A 175 11.23 11.44 0.33
C SER A 175 11.49 10.48 -0.84
N LEU A 176 10.48 10.19 -1.65
CA LEU A 176 10.62 9.27 -2.78
C LEU A 176 11.37 9.89 -3.96
N PRO A 177 12.16 9.10 -4.69
CA PRO A 177 12.80 9.55 -5.92
C PRO A 177 11.74 9.99 -6.93
N ARG A 178 12.06 11.01 -7.71
CA ARG A 178 11.26 11.37 -8.88
C ARG A 178 11.46 10.32 -9.95
N SER A 179 10.39 10.01 -10.65
CA SER A 179 10.43 9.13 -11.82
C SER A 179 9.95 9.90 -13.05
N GLY A 180 10.28 9.43 -14.24
CA GLY A 180 9.71 9.92 -15.50
C GLY A 180 8.27 9.46 -15.70
N VAL A 181 7.73 8.63 -14.80
CA VAL A 181 6.37 8.09 -14.83
C VAL A 181 5.46 8.91 -13.93
N SER A 182 4.26 9.20 -14.41
CA SER A 182 3.26 9.97 -13.66
C SER A 182 1.87 9.39 -13.87
N LEU A 183 1.02 9.50 -12.83
CA LEU A 183 -0.37 9.11 -12.91
C LEU A 183 -1.15 10.16 -13.71
N GLN A 184 -1.77 9.74 -14.81
CA GLN A 184 -2.62 10.59 -15.66
C GLN A 184 -4.09 10.25 -15.41
N SER A 185 -4.96 11.24 -15.59
CA SER A 185 -6.43 11.08 -15.56
C SER A 185 -6.99 10.77 -16.94
#